data_5fc379c09d51dd7a6c82f692a721a4a5
#
_entry.id   5fc379c09d51dd7a6c82f692a721a4a5
#
_cell.length_a   1.000
_cell.length_b   1.000
_cell.length_c   1.000
_cell.angle_alpha   90.00
_cell.angle_beta   90.00
_cell.angle_gamma   90.00
#
_symmetry.space_group_name_H-M   'P 1'
#
loop_
_entity.id
_entity.type
_entity.pdbx_description
1 polymer ?
#
loop_
_entity_poly.entity_id
_entity_poly.type
_entity_poly.pdbx_seq_one_letter_code
_entity_poly.pdbx_strand_id
1 'polypeptide(L)'
;MRRLHLFNCSNDLALAQGSKGYIAPKSAIQMERDLAPLPWWWANEGDAVLLPQETDRKAAEEFFAPHKQEIIFITEDEGYDTLRKRAGCDFSPSPWGWSHAAAERFRRIGMPDTLLPDERSIDTMRTLSSREFASEYIVKLLNEVELSQYRDILAGDKMRFIKNLKELQTPERTIFKSPWSSSGRGVFAANSLDEPSIREKLTGFITRQGGFIADKLYNKESDFALEYYISSDGKTHFLGYSVFTAGANGYYGHNIIAPQETLKKIITDSGCPEELLTCLTTVHRTLLTNSLKGLYSGVVGIDMLTAREKERVIVHPCIEINLRMNMGVLAMMINKRIKETTECRLLPPYKRTFDAIVKDSRLHIAPINSRNRERL
;
A
#
# COMPACT_ATOMS: atom_id res chain seq x y z
N MET A 1 -6.47 18.87 13.35
CA MET A 1 -6.67 17.85 14.41
C MET A 1 -5.45 16.94 14.39
N ARG A 2 -4.87 16.64 15.57
CA ARG A 2 -3.76 15.67 15.73
C ARG A 2 -4.25 14.27 15.34
N ARG A 3 -3.34 13.39 14.93
CA ARG A 3 -3.68 12.03 14.48
C ARG A 3 -3.15 10.98 15.45
N LEU A 4 -3.93 9.93 15.68
CA LEU A 4 -3.47 8.70 16.31
C LEU A 4 -3.20 7.66 15.23
N HIS A 5 -1.93 7.42 14.96
CA HIS A 5 -1.49 6.48 13.93
C HIS A 5 -1.50 5.04 14.43
N LEU A 6 -1.94 4.14 13.56
CA LEU A 6 -1.93 2.69 13.77
C LEU A 6 -1.26 2.01 12.59
N PHE A 7 -0.20 1.22 12.84
CA PHE A 7 0.38 0.35 11.83
C PHE A 7 -0.37 -1.00 11.78
N ASN A 8 -1.17 -1.18 10.73
CA ASN A 8 -1.95 -2.41 10.50
C ASN A 8 -1.72 -2.92 9.06
N CYS A 9 -0.53 -3.45 8.81
CA CYS A 9 -0.10 -3.90 7.47
C CYS A 9 -0.90 -5.10 6.93
N SER A 10 -1.67 -5.80 7.77
CA SER A 10 -2.58 -6.87 7.34
C SER A 10 -3.91 -6.35 6.78
N ASN A 11 -4.06 -5.02 6.59
CA ASN A 11 -5.30 -4.40 6.16
C ASN A 11 -5.93 -5.04 4.92
N ASP A 12 -5.12 -5.32 3.89
CA ASP A 12 -5.65 -5.93 2.65
C ASP A 12 -6.22 -7.34 2.88
N LEU A 13 -5.67 -8.09 3.83
CA LEU A 13 -6.21 -9.39 4.24
C LEU A 13 -7.52 -9.22 5.02
N ALA A 14 -7.63 -8.17 5.84
CA ALA A 14 -8.87 -7.83 6.53
C ALA A 14 -9.96 -7.41 5.53
N LEU A 15 -9.61 -6.63 4.50
CA LEU A 15 -10.50 -6.27 3.40
C LEU A 15 -10.94 -7.49 2.59
N ALA A 16 -10.03 -8.44 2.32
CA ALA A 16 -10.36 -9.70 1.63
C ALA A 16 -11.40 -10.51 2.39
N GLN A 17 -11.30 -10.59 3.72
CA GLN A 17 -12.28 -11.28 4.55
C GLN A 17 -13.58 -10.47 4.73
N GLY A 18 -13.49 -9.14 4.84
CA GLY A 18 -14.64 -8.24 4.91
C GLY A 18 -15.48 -8.36 6.18
N SER A 19 -14.93 -8.81 7.31
CA SER A 19 -15.67 -9.01 8.57
C SER A 19 -15.02 -8.30 9.75
N LYS A 20 -15.85 -7.96 10.75
CA LYS A 20 -15.41 -7.41 12.05
C LYS A 20 -14.56 -8.43 12.84
N GLY A 21 -14.84 -9.72 12.67
CA GLY A 21 -14.14 -10.82 13.33
C GLY A 21 -12.86 -11.27 12.61
N TYR A 22 -12.26 -10.42 11.78
CA TYR A 22 -10.99 -10.77 11.13
C TYR A 22 -9.88 -11.02 12.15
N ILE A 23 -9.23 -12.16 12.02
CA ILE A 23 -8.03 -12.52 12.77
C ILE A 23 -6.88 -12.66 11.78
N ALA A 24 -5.88 -11.80 11.93
CA ALA A 24 -4.71 -11.84 11.07
C ALA A 24 -3.89 -13.14 11.27
N PRO A 25 -3.22 -13.65 10.23
CA PRO A 25 -2.24 -14.72 10.37
C PRO A 25 -1.17 -14.36 11.39
N LYS A 26 -0.65 -15.36 12.14
CA LYS A 26 0.37 -15.14 13.18
C LYS A 26 1.57 -14.29 12.71
N SER A 27 2.05 -14.54 11.49
CA SER A 27 3.16 -13.76 10.91
C SER A 27 2.79 -12.30 10.67
N ALA A 28 1.54 -12.00 10.30
CA ALA A 28 1.08 -10.61 10.11
C ALA A 28 0.90 -9.91 11.46
N ILE A 29 0.34 -10.59 12.47
CA ILE A 29 0.25 -10.07 13.85
C ILE A 29 1.67 -9.72 14.36
N GLN A 30 2.63 -10.63 14.16
CA GLN A 30 4.01 -10.40 14.58
C GLN A 30 4.63 -9.21 13.85
N MET A 31 4.40 -9.07 12.53
CA MET A 31 4.88 -7.93 11.75
C MET A 31 4.25 -6.62 12.25
N GLU A 32 2.94 -6.59 12.52
CA GLU A 32 2.28 -5.39 13.04
C GLU A 32 2.83 -4.97 14.41
N ARG A 33 3.16 -5.93 15.28
CA ARG A 33 3.79 -5.66 16.58
C ARG A 33 5.20 -5.10 16.41
N ASP A 34 6.03 -5.80 15.64
CA ASP A 34 7.44 -5.46 15.48
C ASP A 34 7.64 -4.11 14.79
N LEU A 35 6.75 -3.75 13.87
CA LEU A 35 6.83 -2.54 13.07
C LEU A 35 5.88 -1.42 13.56
N ALA A 36 5.20 -1.61 14.71
CA ALA A 36 4.25 -0.64 15.25
C ALA A 36 4.80 0.79 15.39
N PRO A 37 6.10 1.05 15.68
CA PRO A 37 6.64 2.39 15.74
C PRO A 37 6.88 3.06 14.38
N LEU A 38 6.79 2.36 13.24
CA LEU A 38 7.03 2.93 11.91
C LEU A 38 6.24 4.21 11.59
N PRO A 39 4.99 4.40 12.07
CA PRO A 39 4.25 5.64 11.83
C PRO A 39 4.98 6.91 12.25
N TRP A 40 5.95 6.83 13.17
CA TRP A 40 6.79 7.95 13.54
C TRP A 40 7.42 8.64 12.31
N TRP A 41 7.78 7.88 11.29
CA TRP A 41 8.46 8.40 10.09
C TRP A 41 7.59 9.30 9.21
N TRP A 42 6.26 9.22 9.33
CA TRP A 42 5.32 10.09 8.58
C TRP A 42 4.38 10.92 9.46
N ALA A 43 4.41 10.70 10.77
CA ALA A 43 3.60 11.47 11.72
C ALA A 43 4.05 12.94 11.75
N ASN A 44 3.12 13.86 11.95
CA ASN A 44 3.43 15.26 12.16
C ASN A 44 3.70 15.51 13.66
N GLU A 45 4.35 16.62 13.96
CA GLU A 45 4.58 17.05 15.35
C GLU A 45 3.26 17.14 16.12
N GLY A 46 3.25 16.57 17.31
CA GLY A 46 2.08 16.49 18.17
C GLY A 46 1.12 15.34 17.85
N ASP A 47 1.35 14.56 16.78
CA ASP A 47 0.61 13.32 16.53
C ASP A 47 0.97 12.24 17.56
N ALA A 48 0.20 11.16 17.59
CA ALA A 48 0.45 9.99 18.43
C ALA A 48 0.59 8.72 17.60
N VAL A 49 1.34 7.74 18.13
CA VAL A 49 1.51 6.40 17.55
C VAL A 49 1.02 5.37 18.56
N LEU A 50 0.08 4.54 18.14
CA LEU A 50 -0.48 3.44 18.92
C LEU A 50 0.45 2.23 18.85
N LEU A 51 0.94 1.82 20.01
CA LEU A 51 1.78 0.63 20.17
C LEU A 51 0.98 -0.51 20.78
N PRO A 52 1.26 -1.78 20.46
CA PRO A 52 0.73 -2.93 21.17
C PRO A 52 1.21 -2.95 22.64
N GLN A 53 0.45 -3.59 23.51
CA GLN A 53 0.78 -3.75 24.95
C GLN A 53 2.20 -4.25 25.22
N GLU A 54 2.67 -5.22 24.41
CA GLU A 54 3.97 -5.89 24.57
C GLU A 54 5.14 -5.11 23.95
N THR A 55 4.86 -3.93 23.36
CA THR A 55 5.89 -3.09 22.76
C THR A 55 6.51 -2.19 23.82
N ASP A 56 7.83 -2.19 23.90
CA ASP A 56 8.54 -1.31 24.82
C ASP A 56 8.45 0.16 24.36
N ARG A 57 7.50 0.91 24.96
CA ARG A 57 7.30 2.33 24.67
C ARG A 57 8.53 3.16 25.02
N LYS A 58 9.18 2.86 26.15
CA LYS A 58 10.38 3.57 26.60
C LYS A 58 11.51 3.46 25.58
N ALA A 59 11.72 2.25 25.02
CA ALA A 59 12.72 2.07 23.98
C ALA A 59 12.39 2.85 22.69
N ALA A 60 11.10 2.98 22.35
CA ALA A 60 10.68 3.81 21.22
C ALA A 60 10.95 5.30 21.49
N GLU A 61 10.59 5.79 22.67
CA GLU A 61 10.83 7.17 23.10
C GLU A 61 12.34 7.51 23.08
N GLU A 62 13.19 6.62 23.64
CA GLU A 62 14.65 6.79 23.66
C GLU A 62 15.24 6.77 22.24
N PHE A 63 14.80 5.85 21.38
CA PHE A 63 15.31 5.68 20.01
C PHE A 63 15.02 6.92 19.15
N PHE A 64 13.81 7.49 19.25
CA PHE A 64 13.41 8.61 18.42
C PHE A 64 13.76 9.99 19.03
N ALA A 65 14.14 10.06 20.31
CA ALA A 65 14.50 11.32 20.99
C ALA A 65 15.54 12.18 20.23
N PRO A 66 16.61 11.62 19.60
CA PRO A 66 17.59 12.43 18.88
C PRO A 66 17.03 13.20 17.69
N HIS A 67 15.89 12.78 17.14
CA HIS A 67 15.24 13.43 15.99
C HIS A 67 14.47 14.71 16.35
N LYS A 68 14.34 15.04 17.65
CA LYS A 68 13.72 16.28 18.15
C LYS A 68 12.31 16.54 17.64
N GLN A 69 11.55 15.51 17.30
CA GLN A 69 10.15 15.59 16.91
C GLN A 69 9.26 15.06 18.03
N GLU A 70 8.32 15.88 18.46
CA GLU A 70 7.39 15.53 19.55
C GLU A 70 6.26 14.65 19.02
N ILE A 71 6.43 13.33 19.09
CA ILE A 71 5.41 12.31 18.81
C ILE A 71 5.08 11.59 20.11
N ILE A 72 3.80 11.44 20.44
CA ILE A 72 3.35 10.77 21.65
C ILE A 72 3.23 9.26 21.35
N PHE A 73 3.93 8.42 22.10
CA PHE A 73 3.68 6.98 22.07
C PHE A 73 2.66 6.62 23.15
N ILE A 74 1.64 5.85 22.78
CA ILE A 74 0.58 5.33 23.65
C ILE A 74 0.39 3.86 23.39
N THR A 75 0.13 3.06 24.42
CA THR A 75 -0.13 1.64 24.27
C THR A 75 -1.64 1.32 24.30
N GLU A 76 -2.03 0.15 23.78
CA GLU A 76 -3.47 -0.22 23.72
C GLU A 76 -4.10 -0.30 25.11
N ASP A 77 -3.34 -0.70 26.13
CA ASP A 77 -3.81 -0.79 27.54
C ASP A 77 -3.92 0.56 28.23
N GLU A 78 -3.11 1.57 27.86
CA GLU A 78 -3.26 2.93 28.36
C GLU A 78 -4.56 3.59 27.88
N GLY A 79 -5.00 3.28 26.67
CA GLY A 79 -6.27 3.70 26.12
C GLY A 79 -6.34 5.16 25.66
N TYR A 80 -7.41 5.48 24.93
CA TYR A 80 -7.63 6.78 24.31
C TYR A 80 -7.80 7.93 25.32
N ASP A 81 -8.47 7.69 26.45
CA ASP A 81 -8.67 8.72 27.49
C ASP A 81 -7.36 9.15 28.14
N THR A 82 -6.42 8.23 28.34
CA THR A 82 -5.08 8.57 28.83
C THR A 82 -4.33 9.46 27.84
N LEU A 83 -4.41 9.12 26.54
CA LEU A 83 -3.83 9.93 25.47
C LEU A 83 -4.39 11.36 25.48
N ARG A 84 -5.72 11.50 25.53
CA ARG A 84 -6.40 12.80 25.57
C ARG A 84 -5.95 13.66 26.75
N LYS A 85 -5.89 13.06 27.95
CA LYS A 85 -5.45 13.75 29.17
C LYS A 85 -4.00 14.21 29.06
N ARG A 86 -3.10 13.38 28.53
CA ARG A 86 -1.68 13.74 28.33
C ARG A 86 -1.49 14.87 27.32
N ALA A 87 -2.25 14.84 26.22
CA ALA A 87 -2.09 15.79 25.12
C ALA A 87 -2.94 17.06 25.25
N GLY A 88 -3.97 17.05 26.11
CA GLY A 88 -4.93 18.14 26.25
C GLY A 88 -5.84 18.37 25.05
N CYS A 89 -5.95 17.38 24.13
CA CYS A 89 -6.76 17.50 22.92
C CYS A 89 -7.23 16.13 22.39
N ASP A 90 -8.19 16.17 21.48
CA ASP A 90 -8.66 14.99 20.74
C ASP A 90 -7.74 14.65 19.56
N PHE A 91 -7.77 13.35 19.17
CA PHE A 91 -7.04 12.80 18.03
C PHE A 91 -8.01 12.18 17.04
N SER A 92 -7.75 12.38 15.75
CA SER A 92 -8.42 11.62 14.69
C SER A 92 -7.68 10.30 14.45
N PRO A 93 -8.40 9.19 14.21
CA PRO A 93 -7.77 7.91 13.90
C PRO A 93 -7.08 7.95 12.52
N SER A 94 -5.90 7.37 12.44
CA SER A 94 -5.09 7.33 11.22
C SER A 94 -4.43 5.95 11.07
N PRO A 95 -5.18 4.91 10.68
CA PRO A 95 -4.59 3.60 10.44
C PRO A 95 -3.74 3.60 9.16
N TRP A 96 -2.86 2.61 9.01
CA TRP A 96 -2.22 2.31 7.74
C TRP A 96 -3.25 2.11 6.63
N GLY A 97 -4.32 1.38 6.92
CA GLY A 97 -5.48 1.23 6.06
C GLY A 97 -6.75 0.99 6.85
N TRP A 98 -7.88 1.45 6.31
CA TRP A 98 -9.18 1.26 6.92
C TRP A 98 -9.77 -0.12 6.60
N SER A 99 -10.30 -0.76 7.64
CA SER A 99 -11.08 -1.98 7.62
C SER A 99 -11.93 -2.05 8.88
N HIS A 100 -12.92 -2.96 8.93
CA HIS A 100 -13.68 -3.21 10.15
C HIS A 100 -12.77 -3.59 11.34
N ALA A 101 -11.69 -4.34 11.08
CA ALA A 101 -10.73 -4.71 12.11
C ALA A 101 -9.94 -3.50 12.64
N ALA A 102 -9.59 -2.54 11.78
CA ALA A 102 -8.92 -1.31 12.20
C ALA A 102 -9.84 -0.45 13.07
N ALA A 103 -11.10 -0.26 12.65
CA ALA A 103 -12.09 0.48 13.44
C ALA A 103 -12.32 -0.18 14.81
N GLU A 104 -12.38 -1.51 14.86
CA GLU A 104 -12.54 -2.26 16.11
C GLU A 104 -11.35 -2.09 17.05
N ARG A 105 -10.11 -2.00 16.53
CA ARG A 105 -8.93 -1.70 17.38
C ARG A 105 -9.03 -0.32 18.03
N PHE A 106 -9.49 0.70 17.31
CA PHE A 106 -9.72 2.02 17.89
C PHE A 106 -10.85 2.03 18.92
N ARG A 107 -11.95 1.25 18.71
CA ARG A 107 -13.01 1.10 19.74
C ARG A 107 -12.49 0.46 21.01
N ARG A 108 -11.67 -0.58 20.91
CA ARG A 108 -11.10 -1.29 22.07
C ARG A 108 -10.27 -0.39 22.98
N ILE A 109 -9.58 0.59 22.43
CA ILE A 109 -8.84 1.57 23.23
C ILE A 109 -9.72 2.73 23.74
N GLY A 110 -11.04 2.68 23.52
CA GLY A 110 -12.00 3.69 24.01
C GLY A 110 -12.18 4.90 23.11
N MET A 111 -11.79 4.83 21.83
CA MET A 111 -12.05 5.93 20.89
C MET A 111 -13.56 6.00 20.57
N PRO A 112 -14.19 7.19 20.65
CA PRO A 112 -15.62 7.35 20.35
C PRO A 112 -15.97 6.99 18.91
N ASP A 113 -17.12 6.33 18.71
CA ASP A 113 -17.63 5.99 17.37
C ASP A 113 -17.83 7.21 16.46
N THR A 114 -18.09 8.38 17.04
CA THR A 114 -18.22 9.64 16.27
C THR A 114 -16.95 10.07 15.55
N LEU A 115 -15.80 9.53 15.93
CA LEU A 115 -14.50 9.77 15.27
C LEU A 115 -14.15 8.68 14.26
N LEU A 116 -14.90 7.58 14.22
CA LEU A 116 -14.64 6.44 13.35
C LEU A 116 -15.54 6.50 12.10
N PRO A 117 -15.07 5.99 10.95
CA PRO A 117 -15.96 5.81 9.82
C PRO A 117 -17.05 4.78 10.16
N ASP A 118 -18.25 5.02 9.69
CA ASP A 118 -19.34 4.07 9.81
C ASP A 118 -19.11 2.80 8.94
N GLU A 119 -19.93 1.79 9.14
CA GLU A 119 -19.80 0.51 8.44
C GLU A 119 -19.93 0.67 6.91
N ARG A 120 -20.86 1.51 6.47
CA ARG A 120 -21.07 1.77 5.05
C ARG A 120 -19.84 2.43 4.40
N SER A 121 -19.22 3.37 5.09
CA SER A 121 -17.98 4.01 4.64
C SER A 121 -16.84 3.01 4.53
N ILE A 122 -16.70 2.08 5.50
CA ILE A 122 -15.68 1.02 5.45
C ILE A 122 -15.94 0.06 4.29
N ASP A 123 -17.20 -0.36 4.08
CA ASP A 123 -17.56 -1.23 2.95
C ASP A 123 -17.35 -0.55 1.60
N THR A 124 -17.59 0.75 1.52
CA THR A 124 -17.28 1.56 0.34
C THR A 124 -15.77 1.57 0.08
N MET A 125 -14.95 1.87 1.10
CA MET A 125 -13.49 1.84 0.99
C MET A 125 -12.98 0.44 0.60
N ARG A 126 -13.58 -0.62 1.13
CA ARG A 126 -13.29 -2.00 0.75
C ARG A 126 -13.53 -2.23 -0.75
N THR A 127 -14.67 -1.81 -1.27
CA THR A 127 -15.01 -1.94 -2.68
C THR A 127 -14.03 -1.16 -3.56
N LEU A 128 -13.75 0.08 -3.21
CA LEU A 128 -12.83 0.96 -3.94
C LEU A 128 -11.36 0.50 -3.87
N SER A 129 -10.99 -0.33 -2.89
CA SER A 129 -9.65 -0.94 -2.77
C SER A 129 -9.54 -2.25 -3.54
N SER A 130 -10.59 -2.71 -4.22
CA SER A 130 -10.58 -3.97 -4.95
C SER A 130 -9.89 -3.84 -6.31
N ARG A 131 -9.29 -4.90 -6.79
CA ARG A 131 -8.83 -4.95 -8.18
C ARG A 131 -9.98 -4.98 -9.20
N GLU A 132 -11.21 -5.30 -8.79
CA GLU A 132 -12.40 -5.08 -9.62
C GLU A 132 -12.55 -3.59 -9.93
N PHE A 133 -12.50 -2.73 -8.91
CA PHE A 133 -12.54 -1.28 -9.11
C PHE A 133 -11.36 -0.79 -9.98
N ALA A 134 -10.16 -1.30 -9.78
CA ALA A 134 -9.01 -0.95 -10.61
C ALA A 134 -9.23 -1.34 -12.09
N SER A 135 -9.91 -2.47 -12.37
CA SER A 135 -10.25 -2.90 -13.73
C SER A 135 -11.32 -2.02 -14.41
N GLU A 136 -12.23 -1.45 -13.63
CA GLU A 136 -13.19 -0.45 -14.14
C GLU A 136 -12.54 0.92 -14.34
N TYR A 137 -11.66 1.28 -13.42
CA TYR A 137 -10.92 2.54 -13.46
C TYR A 137 -10.00 2.62 -14.68
N ILE A 138 -9.27 1.55 -15.01
CA ILE A 138 -8.37 1.56 -16.18
C ILE A 138 -9.13 1.72 -17.49
N VAL A 139 -10.35 1.23 -17.60
CA VAL A 139 -11.19 1.45 -18.79
C VAL A 139 -11.51 2.94 -18.95
N LYS A 140 -11.86 3.64 -17.85
CA LYS A 140 -12.07 5.08 -17.87
C LYS A 140 -10.79 5.82 -18.24
N LEU A 141 -9.68 5.45 -17.61
CA LEU A 141 -8.36 6.03 -17.84
C LEU A 141 -7.95 5.96 -19.32
N LEU A 142 -8.05 4.79 -19.94
CA LEU A 142 -7.66 4.58 -21.33
C LEU A 142 -8.58 5.33 -22.34
N ASN A 143 -9.76 5.78 -21.91
CA ASN A 143 -10.66 6.58 -22.73
C ASN A 143 -10.46 8.09 -22.60
N GLU A 144 -9.57 8.55 -21.70
CA GLU A 144 -9.25 9.97 -21.59
C GLU A 144 -8.55 10.47 -22.87
N VAL A 145 -9.02 11.62 -23.35
CA VAL A 145 -8.56 12.20 -24.65
C VAL A 145 -7.08 12.55 -24.62
N GLU A 146 -6.59 12.98 -23.49
CA GLU A 146 -5.18 13.32 -23.25
C GLU A 146 -4.23 12.15 -23.47
N LEU A 147 -4.72 10.91 -23.31
CA LEU A 147 -3.95 9.69 -23.48
C LEU A 147 -4.05 9.10 -24.91
N SER A 148 -4.87 9.68 -25.78
CA SER A 148 -5.13 9.16 -27.12
C SER A 148 -3.88 9.00 -27.98
N GLN A 149 -2.93 9.92 -27.88
CA GLN A 149 -1.66 9.89 -28.62
C GLN A 149 -0.69 8.81 -28.13
N TYR A 150 -0.92 8.20 -26.97
CA TYR A 150 -0.05 7.20 -26.36
C TYR A 150 -0.63 5.78 -26.43
N ARG A 151 -1.74 5.57 -27.14
CA ARG A 151 -2.44 4.27 -27.21
C ARG A 151 -1.55 3.12 -27.65
N ASP A 152 -0.56 3.40 -28.47
CA ASP A 152 0.36 2.39 -28.95
C ASP A 152 1.30 1.82 -27.88
N ILE A 153 1.56 2.57 -26.82
CA ILE A 153 2.46 2.15 -25.73
C ILE A 153 1.70 1.86 -24.43
N LEU A 154 0.43 2.27 -24.33
CA LEU A 154 -0.40 1.99 -23.15
C LEU A 154 -0.96 0.55 -23.19
N ALA A 155 -0.92 -0.10 -22.03
CA ALA A 155 -1.48 -1.42 -21.78
C ALA A 155 -2.68 -1.36 -20.84
N GLY A 156 -3.25 -2.53 -20.50
CA GLY A 156 -4.37 -2.67 -19.56
C GLY A 156 -5.72 -2.86 -20.26
N ASP A 157 -5.76 -2.76 -21.57
CA ASP A 157 -6.96 -3.07 -22.38
C ASP A 157 -7.39 -4.55 -22.29
N LYS A 158 -6.51 -5.42 -21.80
CA LYS A 158 -6.77 -6.85 -21.57
C LYS A 158 -7.15 -7.20 -20.14
N MET A 159 -6.99 -6.25 -19.20
CA MET A 159 -7.36 -6.46 -17.80
C MET A 159 -8.88 -6.64 -17.68
N ARG A 160 -9.31 -7.77 -17.11
CA ARG A 160 -10.73 -8.12 -16.93
C ARG A 160 -10.98 -8.68 -15.54
N PHE A 161 -12.11 -8.29 -14.94
CA PHE A 161 -12.63 -8.95 -13.75
C PHE A 161 -13.56 -10.10 -14.16
N ILE A 162 -13.25 -11.31 -13.73
CA ILE A 162 -13.92 -12.56 -14.10
C ILE A 162 -14.70 -13.08 -12.91
N LYS A 163 -16.03 -13.24 -13.07
CA LYS A 163 -16.93 -13.80 -12.05
C LYS A 163 -17.26 -15.28 -12.30
N ASN A 164 -17.06 -15.76 -13.51
CA ASN A 164 -17.35 -17.13 -13.90
C ASN A 164 -16.24 -17.67 -14.82
N LEU A 165 -15.71 -18.85 -14.54
CA LEU A 165 -14.67 -19.48 -15.36
C LEU A 165 -15.06 -19.67 -16.83
N LYS A 166 -16.36 -19.74 -17.15
CA LYS A 166 -16.84 -19.80 -18.55
C LYS A 166 -16.58 -18.53 -19.35
N GLU A 167 -16.40 -17.38 -18.67
CA GLU A 167 -16.09 -16.09 -19.30
C GLU A 167 -14.61 -15.98 -19.69
N LEU A 168 -13.78 -16.86 -19.13
CA LEU A 168 -12.34 -16.79 -19.33
C LEU A 168 -12.00 -17.42 -20.68
N GLN A 169 -11.62 -16.58 -21.63
CA GLN A 169 -10.98 -17.02 -22.88
C GLN A 169 -9.52 -17.31 -22.56
N THR A 170 -9.00 -18.45 -23.06
CA THR A 170 -7.61 -18.87 -22.85
C THR A 170 -6.65 -17.92 -23.57
N PRO A 171 -5.98 -17.03 -22.86
CA PRO A 171 -5.00 -16.16 -23.47
C PRO A 171 -3.60 -16.76 -23.38
N GLU A 172 -2.74 -16.29 -24.25
CA GLU A 172 -1.31 -16.43 -24.09
C GLU A 172 -0.91 -15.82 -22.72
N ARG A 173 -0.03 -16.49 -21.97
CA ARG A 173 0.61 -16.01 -20.74
C ARG A 173 -0.22 -14.99 -19.94
N THR A 174 -1.07 -15.50 -19.05
CA THR A 174 -1.96 -14.67 -18.23
C THR A 174 -1.49 -14.62 -16.79
N ILE A 175 -1.60 -13.45 -16.17
CA ILE A 175 -1.47 -13.26 -14.73
C ILE A 175 -2.86 -13.20 -14.11
N PHE A 176 -3.06 -13.98 -13.06
CA PHE A 176 -4.29 -14.03 -12.27
C PHE A 176 -4.06 -13.40 -10.91
N LYS A 177 -5.00 -12.56 -10.47
CA LYS A 177 -4.91 -11.83 -9.20
C LYS A 177 -6.24 -11.92 -8.46
N SER A 178 -6.22 -12.27 -7.17
CA SER A 178 -7.42 -12.17 -6.33
C SER A 178 -7.86 -10.70 -6.16
N PRO A 179 -9.14 -10.39 -5.91
CA PRO A 179 -9.65 -9.03 -5.75
C PRO A 179 -8.93 -8.22 -4.67
N TRP A 180 -8.64 -8.85 -3.55
CA TRP A 180 -7.85 -8.30 -2.45
C TRP A 180 -6.74 -9.28 -2.10
N SER A 181 -5.52 -8.78 -2.02
CA SER A 181 -4.38 -9.54 -1.53
C SER A 181 -3.26 -8.60 -1.06
N SER A 182 -2.37 -9.12 -0.25
CA SER A 182 -1.20 -8.40 0.25
C SER A 182 0.08 -9.10 -0.17
N SER A 183 1.10 -8.31 -0.53
CA SER A 183 2.46 -8.79 -0.76
C SER A 183 2.56 -9.95 -1.77
N GLY A 184 1.88 -9.83 -2.91
CA GLY A 184 1.92 -10.83 -3.99
C GLY A 184 1.19 -12.15 -3.69
N ARG A 185 0.62 -12.33 -2.50
CA ARG A 185 -0.23 -13.48 -2.20
C ARG A 185 -1.50 -13.41 -3.03
N GLY A 186 -1.93 -14.54 -3.60
CA GLY A 186 -3.09 -14.56 -4.50
C GLY A 186 -2.81 -13.98 -5.89
N VAL A 187 -1.52 -13.88 -6.29
CA VAL A 187 -1.09 -13.54 -7.64
C VAL A 187 -0.27 -14.70 -8.19
N PHE A 188 -0.61 -15.17 -9.38
CA PHE A 188 0.15 -16.20 -10.08
C PHE A 188 -0.03 -16.10 -11.59
N ALA A 189 0.95 -16.59 -12.34
CA ALA A 189 0.89 -16.67 -13.79
C ALA A 189 0.60 -18.10 -14.24
N ALA A 190 -0.11 -18.25 -15.35
CA ALA A 190 -0.31 -19.53 -16.00
C ALA A 190 -0.31 -19.38 -17.52
N ASN A 191 0.16 -20.42 -18.20
CA ASN A 191 0.18 -20.51 -19.65
C ASN A 191 -1.02 -21.32 -20.20
N SER A 192 -1.69 -22.10 -19.36
CA SER A 192 -2.86 -22.90 -19.69
C SER A 192 -3.79 -23.01 -18.51
N LEU A 193 -5.10 -23.13 -18.79
CA LEU A 193 -6.14 -23.42 -17.82
C LEU A 193 -6.41 -24.93 -17.66
N ASP A 194 -5.70 -25.77 -18.39
CA ASP A 194 -5.93 -27.22 -18.38
C ASP A 194 -5.43 -27.89 -17.11
N GLU A 195 -4.58 -27.18 -16.34
CA GLU A 195 -4.11 -27.64 -15.05
C GLU A 195 -5.24 -27.59 -13.99
N PRO A 196 -5.65 -28.74 -13.40
CA PRO A 196 -6.70 -28.77 -12.38
C PRO A 196 -6.42 -27.84 -11.18
N SER A 197 -5.15 -27.73 -10.77
CA SER A 197 -4.69 -26.88 -9.68
C SER A 197 -4.96 -25.39 -9.91
N ILE A 198 -4.86 -24.94 -11.16
CA ILE A 198 -5.15 -23.55 -11.55
C ILE A 198 -6.66 -23.29 -11.49
N ARG A 199 -7.47 -24.20 -12.05
CA ARG A 199 -8.94 -24.09 -11.99
C ARG A 199 -9.44 -24.09 -10.55
N GLU A 200 -8.87 -24.92 -9.68
CA GLU A 200 -9.22 -24.96 -8.25
C GLU A 200 -8.89 -23.62 -7.56
N LYS A 201 -7.70 -23.04 -7.79
CA LYS A 201 -7.31 -21.74 -7.26
C LYS A 201 -8.28 -20.64 -7.71
N LEU A 202 -8.59 -20.58 -9.01
CA LEU A 202 -9.51 -19.57 -9.57
C LEU A 202 -10.94 -19.74 -9.03
N THR A 203 -11.43 -20.98 -8.92
CA THR A 203 -12.72 -21.28 -8.28
C THR A 203 -12.70 -20.81 -6.82
N GLY A 204 -11.59 -21.01 -6.12
CA GLY A 204 -11.40 -20.52 -4.76
C GLY A 204 -11.47 -18.99 -4.67
N PHE A 205 -10.98 -18.24 -5.63
CA PHE A 205 -11.12 -16.77 -5.67
C PHE A 205 -12.58 -16.37 -5.90
N ILE A 206 -13.28 -17.00 -6.85
CA ILE A 206 -14.69 -16.73 -7.10
C ILE A 206 -15.51 -16.99 -5.83
N THR A 207 -15.32 -18.15 -5.20
CA THR A 207 -16.11 -18.54 -4.03
C THR A 207 -15.87 -17.63 -2.82
N ARG A 208 -14.62 -17.24 -2.57
CA ARG A 208 -14.25 -16.46 -1.37
C ARG A 208 -14.34 -14.95 -1.55
N GLN A 209 -14.07 -14.45 -2.76
CA GLN A 209 -13.92 -13.02 -3.01
C GLN A 209 -14.75 -12.52 -4.21
N GLY A 210 -15.65 -13.35 -4.76
CA GLY A 210 -16.58 -12.96 -5.82
C GLY A 210 -16.02 -12.97 -7.24
N GLY A 211 -14.71 -13.21 -7.43
CA GLY A 211 -14.08 -13.20 -8.74
C GLY A 211 -12.56 -13.13 -8.68
N PHE A 212 -11.94 -12.83 -9.81
CA PHE A 212 -10.50 -12.59 -9.93
C PHE A 212 -10.20 -11.70 -11.14
N ILE A 213 -9.04 -11.06 -11.14
CA ILE A 213 -8.51 -10.38 -12.32
C ILE A 213 -7.75 -11.40 -13.19
N ALA A 214 -8.02 -11.36 -14.48
CA ALA A 214 -7.19 -11.91 -15.55
C ALA A 214 -6.60 -10.75 -16.35
N ASP A 215 -5.28 -10.74 -16.53
CA ASP A 215 -4.56 -9.72 -17.25
C ASP A 215 -3.41 -10.36 -18.03
N LYS A 216 -2.90 -9.68 -19.04
CA LYS A 216 -1.73 -10.14 -19.79
C LYS A 216 -0.49 -10.13 -18.87
N LEU A 217 0.32 -11.18 -18.94
CA LEU A 217 1.63 -11.20 -18.27
C LEU A 217 2.67 -10.53 -19.17
N TYR A 218 3.14 -9.36 -18.76
CA TYR A 218 4.16 -8.58 -19.47
C TYR A 218 5.59 -8.96 -19.04
N ASN A 219 6.56 -8.76 -19.94
CA ASN A 219 7.98 -8.83 -19.60
C ASN A 219 8.38 -7.50 -18.92
N LYS A 220 8.22 -7.46 -17.62
CA LYS A 220 8.39 -6.28 -16.79
C LYS A 220 9.84 -5.80 -16.75
N GLU A 221 10.04 -4.48 -16.91
CA GLU A 221 11.31 -3.77 -16.72
C GLU A 221 11.37 -3.11 -15.34
N SER A 222 10.31 -2.39 -14.95
CA SER A 222 10.26 -1.69 -13.66
C SER A 222 8.85 -1.66 -13.09
N ASP A 223 8.75 -1.76 -11.76
CA ASP A 223 7.55 -1.41 -10.99
C ASP A 223 7.71 -0.01 -10.41
N PHE A 224 6.68 0.80 -10.51
CA PHE A 224 6.62 2.12 -9.90
C PHE A 224 5.19 2.49 -9.53
N ALA A 225 5.01 3.53 -8.73
CA ALA A 225 3.70 4.04 -8.42
C ALA A 225 3.66 5.58 -8.48
N LEU A 226 2.47 6.09 -8.75
CA LEU A 226 2.11 7.49 -8.54
C LEU A 226 1.39 7.59 -7.19
N GLU A 227 1.95 8.40 -6.30
CA GLU A 227 1.43 8.55 -4.94
C GLU A 227 0.64 9.87 -4.81
N TYR A 228 -0.56 9.76 -4.22
CA TYR A 228 -1.47 10.89 -4.03
C TYR A 228 -1.96 10.96 -2.60
N TYR A 229 -2.49 12.12 -2.25
CA TYR A 229 -3.26 12.34 -1.02
C TYR A 229 -4.59 13.03 -1.36
N ILE A 230 -5.67 12.47 -0.90
CA ILE A 230 -7.00 13.08 -1.01
C ILE A 230 -7.34 13.72 0.32
N SER A 231 -7.50 15.04 0.32
CA SER A 231 -7.87 15.81 1.49
C SER A 231 -9.37 15.68 1.82
N SER A 232 -9.77 16.04 3.02
CA SER A 232 -11.17 15.95 3.46
C SER A 232 -12.14 16.83 2.66
N ASP A 233 -11.63 17.87 1.97
CA ASP A 233 -12.41 18.70 1.04
C ASP A 233 -12.53 18.06 -0.37
N GLY A 234 -11.95 16.87 -0.55
CA GLY A 234 -12.01 16.07 -1.78
C GLY A 234 -10.98 16.46 -2.84
N LYS A 235 -10.02 17.34 -2.53
CA LYS A 235 -8.93 17.68 -3.46
C LYS A 235 -7.87 16.60 -3.47
N THR A 236 -7.41 16.21 -4.65
CA THR A 236 -6.33 15.26 -4.85
C THR A 236 -5.01 15.99 -5.10
N HIS A 237 -4.02 15.68 -4.26
CA HIS A 237 -2.67 16.23 -4.31
C HIS A 237 -1.69 15.14 -4.73
N PHE A 238 -0.87 15.41 -5.71
CA PHE A 238 0.23 14.51 -6.09
C PHE A 238 1.34 14.64 -5.04
N LEU A 239 1.76 13.51 -4.46
CA LEU A 239 2.83 13.45 -3.46
C LEU A 239 4.18 13.19 -4.10
N GLY A 240 4.23 12.40 -5.19
CA GLY A 240 5.45 12.05 -5.89
C GLY A 240 5.42 10.65 -6.51
N TYR A 241 6.58 10.26 -7.01
CA TYR A 241 6.85 8.94 -7.58
C TYR A 241 7.44 8.01 -6.52
N SER A 242 7.13 6.73 -6.60
CA SER A 242 7.85 5.68 -5.91
C SER A 242 8.29 4.60 -6.90
N VAL A 243 9.47 4.02 -6.69
CA VAL A 243 10.01 2.92 -7.49
C VAL A 243 10.32 1.77 -6.55
N PHE A 244 9.88 0.58 -6.92
CA PHE A 244 10.01 -0.58 -6.05
C PHE A 244 10.28 -1.85 -6.83
N THR A 245 10.72 -2.88 -6.12
CA THR A 245 10.86 -4.22 -6.66
C THR A 245 10.07 -5.18 -5.78
N ALA A 246 9.14 -5.91 -6.37
CA ALA A 246 8.47 -7.01 -5.69
C ALA A 246 9.35 -8.26 -5.77
N GLY A 247 9.66 -8.90 -4.64
CA GLY A 247 10.35 -10.18 -4.62
C GLY A 247 9.48 -11.30 -5.20
N ALA A 248 10.10 -12.40 -5.65
CA ALA A 248 9.43 -13.55 -6.25
C ALA A 248 8.29 -14.15 -5.39
N ASN A 249 8.36 -13.96 -4.06
CA ASN A 249 7.36 -14.41 -3.09
C ASN A 249 6.59 -13.25 -2.43
N GLY A 250 6.65 -12.05 -2.99
CA GLY A 250 5.89 -10.89 -2.55
C GLY A 250 6.37 -10.20 -1.27
N TYR A 251 7.14 -10.85 -0.42
CA TYR A 251 7.54 -10.33 0.90
C TYR A 251 8.89 -9.61 0.94
N TYR A 252 9.74 -9.80 -0.07
CA TYR A 252 11.15 -9.42 -0.01
C TYR A 252 11.53 -8.37 -1.04
N GLY A 253 10.59 -7.48 -1.35
CA GLY A 253 10.86 -6.34 -2.19
C GLY A 253 11.52 -5.21 -1.42
N HIS A 254 11.86 -4.18 -2.15
CA HIS A 254 12.37 -2.93 -1.57
C HIS A 254 11.79 -1.72 -2.34
N ASN A 255 11.73 -0.59 -1.66
CA ASN A 255 11.47 0.70 -2.27
C ASN A 255 12.76 1.51 -2.35
N ILE A 256 12.99 2.18 -3.46
CA ILE A 256 14.14 3.07 -3.63
C ILE A 256 13.91 4.34 -2.82
N ILE A 257 14.91 4.74 -2.05
CA ILE A 257 14.96 6.01 -1.32
C ILE A 257 15.85 6.95 -2.10
N ALA A 258 15.25 7.94 -2.76
CA ALA A 258 15.98 8.91 -3.56
C ALA A 258 15.16 10.20 -3.72
N PRO A 259 15.79 11.33 -4.12
CA PRO A 259 15.08 12.52 -4.57
C PRO A 259 14.11 12.23 -5.70
N GLN A 260 13.02 12.99 -5.79
CA GLN A 260 11.96 12.77 -6.79
C GLN A 260 12.44 12.82 -8.23
N GLU A 261 13.39 13.69 -8.55
CA GLU A 261 14.02 13.78 -9.88
C GLU A 261 14.77 12.50 -10.24
N THR A 262 15.44 11.86 -9.26
CA THR A 262 16.11 10.58 -9.46
C THR A 262 15.10 9.46 -9.71
N LEU A 263 14.00 9.40 -8.94
CA LEU A 263 12.94 8.41 -9.15
C LEU A 263 12.26 8.58 -10.50
N LYS A 264 11.98 9.83 -10.89
CA LYS A 264 11.45 10.17 -12.22
C LYS A 264 12.38 9.68 -13.32
N LYS A 265 13.69 9.94 -13.19
CA LYS A 265 14.69 9.47 -14.14
C LYS A 265 14.73 7.94 -14.24
N ILE A 266 14.66 7.20 -13.13
CA ILE A 266 14.60 5.73 -13.16
C ILE A 266 13.38 5.26 -13.95
N ILE A 267 12.22 5.88 -13.77
CA ILE A 267 10.99 5.54 -14.49
C ILE A 267 11.16 5.82 -15.99
N THR A 268 11.70 6.97 -16.35
CA THR A 268 11.90 7.31 -17.78
C THR A 268 12.98 6.45 -18.43
N ASP A 269 14.07 6.15 -17.74
CA ASP A 269 15.13 5.25 -18.23
C ASP A 269 14.61 3.80 -18.43
N SER A 270 13.57 3.38 -17.70
CA SER A 270 12.89 2.09 -17.91
C SER A 270 11.93 2.07 -19.11
N GLY A 271 11.81 3.20 -19.82
CA GLY A 271 11.09 3.32 -21.07
C GLY A 271 9.79 4.12 -21.03
N CYS A 272 9.35 4.63 -19.87
CA CYS A 272 8.19 5.52 -19.83
C CYS A 272 8.55 6.92 -20.36
N PRO A 273 7.95 7.41 -21.47
CA PRO A 273 8.21 8.76 -21.92
C PRO A 273 7.85 9.80 -20.84
N GLU A 274 8.67 10.85 -20.72
CA GLU A 274 8.48 11.85 -19.68
C GLU A 274 7.16 12.62 -19.83
N GLU A 275 6.78 12.91 -21.05
CA GLU A 275 5.51 13.57 -21.39
C GLU A 275 4.32 12.69 -21.04
N LEU A 276 4.41 11.37 -21.28
CA LEU A 276 3.38 10.43 -20.86
C LEU A 276 3.29 10.36 -19.34
N LEU A 277 4.42 10.27 -18.63
CA LEU A 277 4.44 10.23 -17.16
C LEU A 277 3.79 11.47 -16.55
N THR A 278 4.07 12.65 -17.12
CA THR A 278 3.47 13.92 -16.72
C THR A 278 1.95 13.96 -17.02
N CYS A 279 1.56 13.49 -18.20
CA CYS A 279 0.16 13.37 -18.58
C CYS A 279 -0.60 12.42 -17.64
N LEU A 280 -0.07 11.21 -17.38
CA LEU A 280 -0.65 10.25 -16.45
C LEU A 280 -0.80 10.82 -15.04
N THR A 281 0.20 11.57 -14.54
CA THR A 281 0.11 12.22 -13.23
C THR A 281 -1.10 13.17 -13.14
N THR A 282 -1.39 13.91 -14.21
CA THR A 282 -2.51 14.86 -14.26
C THR A 282 -3.85 14.16 -14.45
N VAL A 283 -3.94 13.20 -15.36
CA VAL A 283 -5.15 12.45 -15.65
C VAL A 283 -5.58 11.63 -14.42
N HIS A 284 -4.66 10.91 -13.79
CA HIS A 284 -4.96 10.18 -12.55
C HIS A 284 -5.46 11.11 -11.44
N ARG A 285 -4.85 12.30 -11.25
CA ARG A 285 -5.32 13.27 -10.26
C ARG A 285 -6.78 13.65 -10.49
N THR A 286 -7.17 13.91 -11.73
CA THR A 286 -8.55 14.26 -12.11
C THR A 286 -9.50 13.09 -11.87
N LEU A 287 -9.15 11.90 -12.37
CA LEU A 287 -9.98 10.70 -12.22
C LEU A 287 -10.14 10.28 -10.75
N LEU A 288 -9.08 10.34 -9.94
CA LEU A 288 -9.17 10.07 -8.51
C LEU A 288 -10.10 11.05 -7.80
N THR A 289 -9.99 12.35 -8.12
CA THR A 289 -10.90 13.37 -7.58
C THR A 289 -12.36 13.01 -7.90
N ASN A 290 -12.65 12.69 -9.16
CA ASN A 290 -14.00 12.37 -9.59
C ASN A 290 -14.53 11.06 -8.99
N SER A 291 -13.66 10.06 -8.81
CA SER A 291 -14.07 8.72 -8.35
C SER A 291 -14.14 8.60 -6.83
N LEU A 292 -13.38 9.40 -6.07
CA LEU A 292 -13.17 9.19 -4.63
C LEU A 292 -13.65 10.36 -3.76
N LYS A 293 -14.04 11.51 -4.37
CA LYS A 293 -14.53 12.69 -3.62
C LYS A 293 -15.73 12.33 -2.76
N GLY A 294 -15.65 12.64 -1.46
CA GLY A 294 -16.69 12.34 -0.48
C GLY A 294 -16.79 10.87 -0.06
N LEU A 295 -16.00 9.97 -0.67
CA LEU A 295 -15.97 8.55 -0.35
C LEU A 295 -14.70 8.11 0.38
N TYR A 296 -13.59 8.79 0.13
CA TYR A 296 -12.30 8.50 0.73
C TYR A 296 -11.49 9.76 0.98
N SER A 297 -10.74 9.78 2.07
CA SER A 297 -9.70 10.77 2.38
C SER A 297 -8.49 10.04 2.94
N GLY A 298 -7.31 10.33 2.40
CA GLY A 298 -6.07 9.67 2.79
C GLY A 298 -5.11 9.48 1.63
N VAL A 299 -4.10 8.64 1.85
CA VAL A 299 -3.10 8.29 0.85
C VAL A 299 -3.68 7.33 -0.19
N VAL A 300 -3.35 7.54 -1.45
CA VAL A 300 -3.68 6.67 -2.58
C VAL A 300 -2.42 6.42 -3.39
N GLY A 301 -2.07 5.14 -3.58
CA GLY A 301 -1.02 4.72 -4.50
C GLY A 301 -1.62 4.05 -5.72
N ILE A 302 -1.14 4.40 -6.92
CA ILE A 302 -1.49 3.72 -8.18
C ILE A 302 -0.27 2.98 -8.66
N ASP A 303 -0.29 1.66 -8.53
CA ASP A 303 0.79 0.80 -9.00
C ASP A 303 0.77 0.68 -10.52
N MET A 304 1.92 0.84 -11.12
CA MET A 304 2.15 0.85 -12.56
C MET A 304 3.39 0.01 -12.89
N LEU A 305 3.58 -0.32 -14.15
CA LEU A 305 4.84 -0.91 -14.62
C LEU A 305 5.22 -0.40 -16.01
N THR A 306 6.52 -0.47 -16.28
CA THR A 306 7.05 -0.51 -17.64
C THR A 306 7.40 -1.95 -18.01
N ALA A 307 7.26 -2.26 -19.27
CA ALA A 307 7.59 -3.57 -19.83
C ALA A 307 8.16 -3.41 -21.25
N ARG A 308 8.79 -4.46 -21.74
CA ARG A 308 9.29 -4.53 -23.12
C ARG A 308 8.76 -5.77 -23.83
N GLU A 309 8.15 -5.56 -24.97
CA GLU A 309 7.72 -6.62 -25.88
C GLU A 309 8.44 -6.47 -27.21
N LYS A 310 9.43 -7.33 -27.43
CA LYS A 310 10.41 -7.16 -28.54
C LYS A 310 11.08 -5.79 -28.42
N GLU A 311 10.99 -4.94 -29.41
CA GLU A 311 11.54 -3.57 -29.40
C GLU A 311 10.55 -2.51 -28.88
N ARG A 312 9.31 -2.93 -28.55
CA ARG A 312 8.26 -1.99 -28.14
C ARG A 312 8.23 -1.82 -26.64
N VAL A 313 8.24 -0.57 -26.19
CA VAL A 313 7.98 -0.20 -24.81
C VAL A 313 6.49 -0.27 -24.52
N ILE A 314 6.14 -0.79 -23.37
CA ILE A 314 4.78 -0.88 -22.85
C ILE A 314 4.74 -0.20 -21.48
N VAL A 315 3.73 0.64 -21.26
CA VAL A 315 3.41 1.21 -19.95
C VAL A 315 2.04 0.72 -19.52
N HIS A 316 1.97 -0.01 -18.41
CA HIS A 316 0.69 -0.38 -17.79
C HIS A 316 0.32 0.69 -16.78
N PRO A 317 -0.68 1.56 -17.06
CA PRO A 317 -0.89 2.79 -16.31
C PRO A 317 -1.69 2.60 -15.02
N CYS A 318 -2.24 1.40 -14.75
CA CYS A 318 -2.94 1.10 -13.51
C CYS A 318 -3.06 -0.41 -13.31
N ILE A 319 -2.23 -0.99 -12.44
CA ILE A 319 -2.27 -2.42 -12.08
C ILE A 319 -3.14 -2.62 -10.84
N GLU A 320 -3.06 -1.68 -9.91
CA GLU A 320 -3.73 -1.72 -8.59
C GLU A 320 -3.86 -0.31 -8.04
N ILE A 321 -4.94 -0.07 -7.29
CA ILE A 321 -5.18 1.18 -6.56
C ILE A 321 -5.18 0.86 -5.07
N ASN A 322 -4.22 1.44 -4.35
CA ASN A 322 -4.00 1.22 -2.94
C ASN A 322 -4.59 2.38 -2.13
N LEU A 323 -5.81 2.23 -1.57
CA LEU A 323 -6.45 3.24 -0.71
C LEU A 323 -5.98 3.10 0.74
N ARG A 324 -4.70 3.33 0.96
CA ARG A 324 -4.04 3.23 2.26
C ARG A 324 -2.66 3.84 2.23
N MET A 325 -2.06 4.02 3.39
CA MET A 325 -0.61 4.22 3.48
C MET A 325 0.12 3.05 2.81
N ASN A 326 1.26 3.31 2.19
CA ASN A 326 2.04 2.30 1.48
C ASN A 326 3.54 2.53 1.65
N MET A 327 4.33 1.55 1.18
CA MET A 327 5.78 1.58 1.33
C MET A 327 6.45 2.66 0.49
N GLY A 328 5.84 3.06 -0.63
CA GLY A 328 6.34 4.16 -1.48
C GLY A 328 6.29 5.49 -0.74
N VAL A 329 5.15 5.82 -0.14
CA VAL A 329 5.01 7.05 0.67
C VAL A 329 5.92 6.99 1.89
N LEU A 330 6.05 5.83 2.56
CA LEU A 330 7.01 5.67 3.67
C LEU A 330 8.45 5.97 3.21
N ALA A 331 8.89 5.41 2.08
CA ALA A 331 10.23 5.67 1.53
C ALA A 331 10.45 7.16 1.24
N MET A 332 9.44 7.85 0.69
CA MET A 332 9.49 9.31 0.46
C MET A 332 9.62 10.10 1.77
N MET A 333 8.89 9.71 2.82
CA MET A 333 8.96 10.39 4.12
C MET A 333 10.29 10.14 4.82
N ILE A 334 10.84 8.94 4.71
CA ILE A 334 12.18 8.62 5.19
C ILE A 334 13.22 9.46 4.46
N ASN A 335 13.16 9.57 3.12
CA ASN A 335 14.10 10.39 2.34
C ASN A 335 14.10 11.86 2.76
N LYS A 336 12.95 12.41 3.19
CA LYS A 336 12.87 13.78 3.70
C LYS A 336 13.56 13.98 5.06
N ARG A 337 13.69 12.91 5.85
CA ARG A 337 14.19 12.97 7.25
C ARG A 337 15.63 12.47 7.41
N ILE A 338 16.07 11.57 6.55
CA ILE A 338 17.43 11.04 6.56
C ILE A 338 18.26 11.82 5.53
N LYS A 339 19.26 12.56 6.00
CA LYS A 339 20.13 13.38 5.13
C LYS A 339 21.18 12.57 4.36
N GLU A 340 21.55 11.40 4.86
CA GLU A 340 22.54 10.50 4.26
C GLU A 340 21.96 9.09 4.19
N THR A 341 22.05 8.47 3.02
CA THR A 341 21.51 7.13 2.73
C THR A 341 22.44 5.98 3.13
N THR A 342 23.20 6.17 4.20
CA THR A 342 23.96 5.10 4.83
C THR A 342 23.02 4.11 5.49
N GLU A 343 23.52 2.91 5.77
CA GLU A 343 22.74 1.90 6.49
C GLU A 343 22.21 2.44 7.81
N CYS A 344 20.88 2.45 7.99
CA CYS A 344 20.26 2.86 9.25
C CYS A 344 19.06 2.00 9.61
N ARG A 345 18.88 1.80 10.91
CA ARG A 345 17.69 1.19 11.47
C ARG A 345 16.59 2.23 11.58
N LEU A 346 15.37 1.80 11.27
CA LEU A 346 14.18 2.66 11.36
C LEU A 346 13.39 2.43 12.65
N LEU A 347 13.79 1.47 13.47
CA LEU A 347 13.05 0.98 14.63
C LEU A 347 13.96 0.80 15.84
N PRO A 348 13.42 0.89 17.06
CA PRO A 348 14.18 0.66 18.31
C PRO A 348 14.85 -0.71 18.34
N PRO A 349 16.01 -0.86 19.02
CA PRO A 349 16.77 -2.09 19.07
C PRO A 349 16.23 -3.09 20.12
N TYR A 350 14.99 -3.57 19.99
CA TYR A 350 14.47 -4.65 20.85
C TYR A 350 14.26 -5.95 20.06
N LYS A 351 14.07 -7.06 20.80
CA LYS A 351 13.90 -8.38 20.18
C LYS A 351 12.66 -8.42 19.32
N ARG A 352 12.82 -8.67 18.02
CA ARG A 352 11.75 -8.76 17.03
C ARG A 352 12.02 -9.83 15.99
N THR A 353 11.01 -10.18 15.22
CA THR A 353 11.06 -11.14 14.10
C THR A 353 11.21 -10.41 12.75
N PHE A 354 10.59 -9.22 12.63
CA PHE A 354 10.66 -8.36 11.44
C PHE A 354 11.41 -7.08 11.76
N ASP A 355 12.14 -6.55 10.79
CA ASP A 355 12.82 -5.27 10.90
C ASP A 355 12.57 -4.41 9.66
N ALA A 356 12.72 -3.09 9.84
CA ALA A 356 12.70 -2.10 8.78
C ALA A 356 14.05 -1.38 8.78
N ILE A 357 14.76 -1.45 7.68
CA ILE A 357 16.09 -0.87 7.52
C ILE A 357 16.22 -0.13 6.20
N VAL A 358 17.05 0.90 6.20
CA VAL A 358 17.56 1.52 4.98
C VAL A 358 18.96 0.99 4.74
N LYS A 359 19.22 0.45 3.57
CA LYS A 359 20.52 -0.02 3.11
C LYS A 359 20.67 0.21 1.62
N ASP A 360 21.81 0.71 1.17
CA ASP A 360 22.11 1.01 -0.23
C ASP A 360 20.99 1.82 -0.91
N SER A 361 20.50 2.87 -0.24
CA SER A 361 19.36 3.70 -0.68
C SER A 361 18.07 2.91 -0.94
N ARG A 362 17.85 1.82 -0.22
CA ARG A 362 16.66 0.98 -0.34
C ARG A 362 16.02 0.75 1.02
N LEU A 363 14.71 0.88 1.06
CA LEU A 363 13.90 0.52 2.22
C LEU A 363 13.54 -0.95 2.14
N HIS A 364 13.96 -1.71 3.13
CA HIS A 364 13.66 -3.12 3.28
C HIS A 364 12.80 -3.37 4.52
N ILE A 365 11.77 -4.21 4.37
CA ILE A 365 11.08 -4.84 5.49
C ILE A 365 11.22 -6.35 5.31
N ALA A 366 11.88 -7.00 6.25
CA ALA A 366 12.18 -8.43 6.15
C ALA A 366 12.19 -9.12 7.52
N PRO A 367 11.99 -10.46 7.55
CA PRO A 367 12.27 -11.24 8.74
C PRO A 367 13.77 -11.17 9.10
N ILE A 368 14.06 -11.08 10.38
CA ILE A 368 15.43 -11.16 10.91
C ILE A 368 15.83 -12.62 10.90
N ASN A 369 16.60 -13.04 9.90
CA ASN A 369 17.21 -14.37 9.85
C ASN A 369 18.47 -14.41 10.73
N SER A 370 18.78 -15.56 11.34
CA SER A 370 19.98 -15.77 12.15
C SER A 370 21.29 -15.42 11.41
N ARG A 371 21.31 -15.53 10.08
CA ARG A 371 22.43 -15.13 9.23
C ARG A 371 22.59 -13.60 9.07
N ASN A 372 21.56 -12.82 9.36
CA ASN A 372 21.62 -11.36 9.28
C ASN A 372 21.89 -10.70 10.63
N ARG A 373 21.88 -11.46 11.75
CA ARG A 373 22.15 -10.93 13.09
C ARG A 373 23.61 -10.51 13.30
N GLU A 374 24.54 -11.09 12.57
CA GLU A 374 25.98 -10.79 12.69
C GLU A 374 26.46 -9.67 11.76
N ARG A 375 25.58 -9.15 10.91
CA ARG A 375 25.91 -8.10 9.93
C ARG A 375 25.11 -6.81 10.12
N LEU A 376 24.33 -6.70 11.19
CA LEU A 376 23.56 -5.51 11.62
C LEU A 376 24.10 -5.03 13.01
#